data_8558df9fb3135b8e83542f009ed3ec94
#
_entry.id   8558df9fb3135b8e83542f009ed3ec94
#
_cell.length_a   1.000
_cell.length_b   1.000
_cell.length_c   1.000
_cell.angle_alpha   90.00
_cell.angle_beta   90.00
_cell.angle_gamma   90.00
#
_symmetry.space_group_name_H-M   'P 1'
#
loop_
_entity.id
_entity.type
_entity.pdbx_description
1 polymer ?
#
loop_
_entity_poly.entity_id
_entity_poly.type
_entity_poly.pdbx_seq_one_letter_code
_entity_poly.pdbx_strand_id
1 'polypeptide(L)'
;MTTNSAVVYHESARAHTQGLAHYIDDMPETVGTLYAAPILSTVAHGKLLGIHTQAAAQVAGVFGFVTQKDVTGDKMLAAFAHDEPIFAVDTVEHMGQVVGLVVATSVKVARAAAKMVELEIEALPA
;
A
#
# COMPACT_ATOMS: atom_id res chain seq x y z
N MET A 1 52.96 -8.93 14.94
CA MET A 1 52.07 -9.07 13.77
C MET A 1 51.01 -7.95 13.85
N THR A 2 51.21 -6.89 13.11
CA THR A 2 50.27 -5.77 13.02
C THR A 2 49.23 -6.14 11.99
N THR A 3 48.02 -6.50 12.44
CA THR A 3 46.87 -6.64 11.56
C THR A 3 46.47 -5.27 11.02
N ASN A 4 46.87 -4.99 9.81
CA ASN A 4 46.43 -3.81 9.09
C ASN A 4 44.94 -4.05 8.71
N SER A 5 44.03 -3.73 9.62
CA SER A 5 42.60 -3.73 9.30
C SER A 5 42.34 -2.53 8.38
N ALA A 6 42.27 -2.75 7.08
CA ALA A 6 41.79 -1.73 6.15
C ALA A 6 40.41 -1.26 6.63
N VAL A 7 40.27 0.05 6.84
CA VAL A 7 38.97 0.63 7.18
C VAL A 7 38.09 0.47 5.95
N VAL A 8 37.09 -0.40 6.05
CA VAL A 8 36.10 -0.57 4.98
C VAL A 8 35.03 0.50 5.18
N TYR A 9 35.03 1.49 4.31
CA TYR A 9 33.99 2.53 4.31
C TYR A 9 32.71 1.97 3.67
N HIS A 10 31.57 2.39 4.22
CA HIS A 10 30.29 2.13 3.55
C HIS A 10 30.31 2.76 2.15
N GLU A 11 29.85 2.05 1.14
CA GLU A 11 29.96 2.48 -0.28
C GLU A 11 29.34 3.86 -0.54
N SER A 12 28.24 4.18 0.17
CA SER A 12 27.53 5.46 0.04
C SER A 12 28.04 6.55 0.98
N ALA A 13 29.00 6.26 1.89
CA ALA A 13 29.46 7.21 2.91
C ALA A 13 29.93 8.54 2.32
N ARG A 14 30.68 8.49 1.21
CA ARG A 14 31.18 9.67 0.52
C ARG A 14 30.04 10.52 -0.04
N ALA A 15 29.04 9.90 -0.65
CA ALA A 15 27.88 10.61 -1.20
C ALA A 15 27.08 11.31 -0.09
N HIS A 16 26.89 10.66 1.07
CA HIS A 16 26.22 11.25 2.21
C HIS A 16 26.98 12.46 2.77
N THR A 17 28.31 12.36 2.93
CA THR A 17 29.11 13.47 3.48
C THR A 17 29.22 14.65 2.51
N GLN A 18 29.03 14.44 1.23
CA GLN A 18 29.07 15.47 0.20
C GLN A 18 27.70 16.04 -0.18
N GLY A 19 26.61 15.52 0.41
CA GLY A 19 25.25 15.91 0.03
C GLY A 19 24.84 15.43 -1.37
N LEU A 20 25.51 14.41 -1.89
CA LEU A 20 25.27 13.83 -3.22
C LEU A 20 24.53 12.48 -3.15
N ALA A 21 24.18 12.03 -1.96
CA ALA A 21 23.39 10.82 -1.81
C ALA A 21 21.97 11.07 -2.32
N HIS A 22 21.50 10.21 -3.20
CA HIS A 22 20.13 10.22 -3.68
C HIS A 22 19.29 9.21 -2.90
N TYR A 23 18.16 9.65 -2.41
CA TYR A 23 17.10 8.81 -1.86
C TYR A 23 16.01 8.61 -2.91
N ILE A 24 15.12 7.67 -2.67
CA ILE A 24 14.01 7.39 -3.60
C ILE A 24 13.15 8.64 -3.82
N ASP A 25 12.92 9.41 -2.76
CA ASP A 25 12.12 10.66 -2.82
C ASP A 25 12.80 11.81 -3.61
N ASP A 26 14.13 11.71 -3.83
CA ASP A 26 14.89 12.68 -4.63
C ASP A 26 14.87 12.31 -6.13
N MET A 27 14.39 11.11 -6.47
CA MET A 27 14.36 10.66 -7.86
C MET A 27 13.16 11.27 -8.57
N PRO A 28 13.37 11.85 -9.79
CA PRO A 28 12.27 12.39 -10.55
C PRO A 28 11.27 11.29 -10.93
N GLU A 29 9.99 11.55 -10.65
CA GLU A 29 8.92 10.64 -11.01
C GLU A 29 8.77 10.53 -12.52
N THR A 30 8.43 9.33 -12.99
CA THR A 30 8.13 9.10 -14.40
C THR A 30 6.84 9.84 -14.79
N VAL A 31 6.83 10.42 -15.99
CA VAL A 31 5.61 11.07 -16.51
C VAL A 31 4.47 10.06 -16.57
N GLY A 32 3.32 10.43 -16.00
CA GLY A 32 2.15 9.56 -15.93
C GLY A 32 2.12 8.61 -14.72
N THR A 33 3.02 8.77 -13.76
CA THR A 33 2.96 8.04 -12.48
C THR A 33 1.61 8.25 -11.82
N LEU A 34 1.00 7.15 -11.39
CA LEU A 34 -0.22 7.14 -10.59
C LEU A 34 0.12 6.77 -9.13
N TYR A 35 -0.71 7.26 -8.23
CA TYR A 35 -0.55 7.07 -6.80
C TYR A 35 -1.67 6.20 -6.25
N ALA A 36 -1.33 5.31 -5.33
CA ALA A 36 -2.30 4.46 -4.69
C ALA A 36 -2.48 4.82 -3.21
N ALA A 37 -3.72 4.71 -2.72
CA ALA A 37 -4.04 4.80 -1.31
C ALA A 37 -4.86 3.59 -0.87
N PRO A 38 -4.57 3.00 0.31
CA PRO A 38 -5.28 1.83 0.78
C PRO A 38 -6.71 2.17 1.22
N ILE A 39 -7.62 1.26 0.93
CA ILE A 39 -8.97 1.18 1.48
C ILE A 39 -8.87 0.27 2.70
N LEU A 40 -9.13 0.81 3.88
CA LEU A 40 -8.90 0.13 5.15
C LEU A 40 -10.21 -0.26 5.81
N SER A 41 -10.23 -1.44 6.43
CA SER A 41 -11.34 -1.85 7.29
C SER A 41 -11.47 -0.94 8.51
N THR A 42 -12.70 -0.55 8.81
CA THR A 42 -13.07 0.16 10.04
C THR A 42 -13.60 -0.76 11.13
N VAL A 43 -13.69 -2.07 10.84
CA VAL A 43 -14.19 -3.11 11.72
C VAL A 43 -13.06 -4.04 12.11
N ALA A 44 -13.03 -4.48 13.37
CA ALA A 44 -11.98 -5.37 13.89
C ALA A 44 -12.13 -6.82 13.39
N HIS A 45 -13.37 -7.31 13.26
CA HIS A 45 -13.65 -8.63 12.73
C HIS A 45 -15.03 -8.64 12.06
N GLY A 46 -15.12 -9.17 10.85
CA GLY A 46 -16.40 -9.20 10.13
C GLY A 46 -16.30 -9.82 8.75
N LYS A 47 -17.45 -10.19 8.20
CA LYS A 47 -17.54 -10.64 6.80
C LYS A 47 -17.61 -9.44 5.86
N LEU A 48 -16.76 -9.42 4.86
CA LEU A 48 -16.77 -8.43 3.81
C LEU A 48 -17.80 -8.82 2.74
N LEU A 49 -18.94 -8.13 2.73
CA LEU A 49 -20.04 -8.39 1.80
C LEU A 49 -19.91 -7.58 0.52
N GLY A 50 -19.33 -6.37 0.58
CA GLY A 50 -19.20 -5.51 -0.58
C GLY A 50 -18.22 -4.37 -0.41
N ILE A 51 -17.74 -3.88 -1.56
CA ILE A 51 -16.88 -2.68 -1.68
C ILE A 51 -17.60 -1.73 -2.65
N HIS A 52 -18.13 -0.63 -2.13
CA HIS A 52 -18.89 0.34 -2.90
C HIS A 52 -18.01 1.52 -3.27
N THR A 53 -17.61 1.59 -4.54
CA THR A 53 -16.64 2.56 -5.06
C THR A 53 -17.30 3.72 -5.82
N GLN A 54 -18.62 3.72 -5.97
CA GLN A 54 -19.34 4.63 -6.86
C GLN A 54 -19.11 6.12 -6.54
N ALA A 55 -19.14 6.49 -5.26
CA ALA A 55 -18.89 7.86 -4.83
C ALA A 55 -17.43 8.26 -5.08
N ALA A 56 -16.49 7.38 -4.74
CA ALA A 56 -15.07 7.60 -4.95
C ALA A 56 -14.70 7.71 -6.44
N ALA A 57 -15.38 6.96 -7.32
CA ALA A 57 -15.15 6.99 -8.76
C ALA A 57 -15.52 8.33 -9.41
N GLN A 58 -16.38 9.14 -8.78
CA GLN A 58 -16.76 10.46 -9.29
C GLN A 58 -15.74 11.56 -8.94
N VAL A 59 -14.75 11.25 -8.11
CA VAL A 59 -13.71 12.23 -7.73
C VAL A 59 -12.78 12.46 -8.91
N ALA A 60 -12.66 13.71 -9.33
CA ALA A 60 -11.77 14.08 -10.43
C ALA A 60 -10.32 13.68 -10.12
N GLY A 61 -9.68 12.96 -11.04
CA GLY A 61 -8.32 12.45 -10.89
C GLY A 61 -8.24 11.02 -10.34
N VAL A 62 -9.35 10.38 -9.99
CA VAL A 62 -9.38 8.94 -9.72
C VAL A 62 -9.27 8.20 -11.04
N PHE A 63 -8.33 7.26 -11.10
CA PHE A 63 -8.07 6.42 -12.27
C PHE A 63 -8.80 5.07 -12.17
N GLY A 64 -8.83 4.48 -10.98
CA GLY A 64 -9.48 3.19 -10.76
C GLY A 64 -9.26 2.64 -9.36
N PHE A 65 -9.62 1.38 -9.22
CA PHE A 65 -9.56 0.62 -7.98
C PHE A 65 -8.88 -0.72 -8.23
N VAL A 66 -8.11 -1.17 -7.25
CA VAL A 66 -7.48 -2.50 -7.26
C VAL A 66 -7.97 -3.26 -6.04
N THR A 67 -8.42 -4.47 -6.25
CA THR A 67 -8.95 -5.35 -5.21
C THR A 67 -8.31 -6.74 -5.33
N GLN A 68 -8.68 -7.64 -4.45
CA GLN A 68 -8.29 -9.03 -4.50
C GLN A 68 -8.58 -9.70 -5.87
N LYS A 69 -9.60 -9.25 -6.60
CA LYS A 69 -9.98 -9.79 -7.91
C LYS A 69 -8.95 -9.47 -9.01
N ASP A 70 -8.21 -8.38 -8.84
CA ASP A 70 -7.22 -7.88 -9.80
C ASP A 70 -5.84 -8.51 -9.60
N VAL A 71 -5.63 -9.23 -8.48
CA VAL A 71 -4.39 -9.96 -8.21
C VAL A 71 -4.39 -11.26 -9.01
N THR A 72 -3.50 -11.33 -10.00
CA THR A 72 -3.42 -12.46 -10.94
C THR A 72 -2.52 -13.61 -10.47
N GLY A 73 -1.65 -13.35 -9.48
CA GLY A 73 -0.73 -14.34 -8.90
C GLY A 73 -1.24 -14.94 -7.60
N ASP A 74 -0.30 -15.36 -6.77
CA ASP A 74 -0.60 -15.76 -5.41
C ASP A 74 -1.18 -14.56 -4.65
N LYS A 75 -2.27 -14.81 -3.95
CA LYS A 75 -3.02 -13.80 -3.21
C LYS A 75 -2.64 -13.70 -1.75
N MET A 76 -1.73 -14.57 -1.33
CA MET A 76 -1.21 -14.63 0.03
C MET A 76 0.23 -14.14 0.09
N LEU A 77 0.55 -13.41 1.14
CA LEU A 77 1.93 -13.07 1.46
C LEU A 77 2.58 -14.26 2.17
N ALA A 78 3.77 -14.62 1.73
CA ALA A 78 4.53 -15.76 2.27
C ALA A 78 5.81 -15.29 2.96
N ALA A 79 5.70 -14.30 3.86
CA ALA A 79 6.86 -13.76 4.55
C ALA A 79 7.44 -14.76 5.58
N PHE A 80 6.59 -15.38 6.39
CA PHE A 80 6.94 -16.39 7.39
C PHE A 80 5.98 -17.59 7.33
N ALA A 81 4.69 -17.34 7.21
CA ALA A 81 3.66 -18.32 6.96
C ALA A 81 2.85 -17.86 5.73
N HIS A 82 2.20 -18.80 5.06
CA HIS A 82 1.40 -18.50 3.87
C HIS A 82 -0.07 -18.32 4.27
N ASP A 83 -0.33 -17.36 5.15
CA ASP A 83 -1.62 -17.15 5.81
C ASP A 83 -2.10 -15.69 5.81
N GLU A 84 -1.28 -14.73 5.35
CA GLU A 84 -1.66 -13.33 5.29
C GLU A 84 -2.12 -12.94 3.87
N PRO A 85 -3.39 -12.59 3.63
CA PRO A 85 -3.86 -12.16 2.32
C PRO A 85 -3.34 -10.75 1.98
N ILE A 86 -2.99 -10.52 0.70
CA ILE A 86 -2.59 -9.19 0.19
C ILE A 86 -3.73 -8.18 0.41
N PHE A 87 -4.96 -8.58 0.14
CA PHE A 87 -6.19 -7.84 0.44
C PHE A 87 -7.17 -8.77 1.15
N ALA A 88 -7.97 -8.25 2.06
CA ALA A 88 -9.08 -9.00 2.64
C ALA A 88 -10.01 -9.51 1.53
N VAL A 89 -10.42 -10.77 1.61
CA VAL A 89 -11.28 -11.43 0.61
C VAL A 89 -12.71 -11.52 1.10
N ASP A 90 -12.96 -12.46 2.00
CA ASP A 90 -14.29 -12.76 2.52
C ASP A 90 -14.47 -12.26 3.96
N THR A 91 -13.36 -12.08 4.67
CA THR A 91 -13.36 -11.70 6.09
C THR A 91 -12.31 -10.63 6.33
N VAL A 92 -12.62 -9.66 7.15
CA VAL A 92 -11.66 -8.76 7.78
C VAL A 92 -11.37 -9.27 9.19
N GLU A 93 -10.09 -9.31 9.55
CA GLU A 93 -9.61 -9.94 10.79
C GLU A 93 -9.04 -8.92 11.78
N HIS A 94 -8.81 -7.68 11.31
CA HIS A 94 -8.36 -6.59 12.18
C HIS A 94 -8.75 -5.22 11.61
N MET A 95 -8.88 -4.25 12.50
CA MET A 95 -9.07 -2.86 12.11
C MET A 95 -7.86 -2.36 11.32
N GLY A 96 -8.11 -1.68 10.21
CA GLY A 96 -7.05 -1.20 9.33
C GLY A 96 -6.53 -2.25 8.33
N GLN A 97 -7.10 -3.45 8.27
CA GLN A 97 -6.76 -4.41 7.23
C GLN A 97 -7.06 -3.84 5.85
N VAL A 98 -6.14 -4.04 4.91
CA VAL A 98 -6.29 -3.53 3.54
C VAL A 98 -7.30 -4.39 2.78
N VAL A 99 -8.33 -3.72 2.23
CA VAL A 99 -9.38 -4.37 1.43
C VAL A 99 -9.13 -4.16 -0.07
N GLY A 100 -8.44 -3.09 -0.42
CA GLY A 100 -8.10 -2.73 -1.79
C GLY A 100 -7.36 -1.40 -1.84
N LEU A 101 -7.15 -0.89 -3.06
CA LEU A 101 -6.48 0.38 -3.30
C LEU A 101 -7.34 1.28 -4.18
N VAL A 102 -7.27 2.58 -3.94
CA VAL A 102 -7.70 3.61 -4.90
C VAL A 102 -6.46 4.10 -5.63
N VAL A 103 -6.52 4.14 -6.95
CA VAL A 103 -5.46 4.64 -7.83
C VAL A 103 -5.88 5.99 -8.40
N ALA A 104 -5.04 7.01 -8.29
CA ALA A 104 -5.34 8.37 -8.70
C ALA A 104 -4.10 9.13 -9.21
N THR A 105 -4.32 10.31 -9.76
CA THR A 105 -3.28 11.18 -10.33
C THR A 105 -2.43 11.90 -9.28
N SER A 106 -2.80 11.83 -8.00
CA SER A 106 -1.99 12.35 -6.90
C SER A 106 -2.30 11.62 -5.58
N VAL A 107 -1.34 11.62 -4.66
CA VAL A 107 -1.49 11.07 -3.30
C VAL A 107 -2.69 11.69 -2.58
N LYS A 108 -2.88 13.01 -2.72
CA LYS A 108 -3.99 13.73 -2.08
C LYS A 108 -5.35 13.24 -2.59
N VAL A 109 -5.49 13.07 -3.89
CA VAL A 109 -6.73 12.57 -4.52
C VAL A 109 -6.97 11.11 -4.12
N ALA A 110 -5.94 10.25 -4.21
CA ALA A 110 -6.06 8.85 -3.83
C ALA A 110 -6.55 8.68 -2.37
N ARG A 111 -5.93 9.40 -1.43
CA ARG A 111 -6.32 9.37 -0.01
C ARG A 111 -7.71 9.95 0.26
N ALA A 112 -8.11 11.00 -0.44
CA ALA A 112 -9.45 11.57 -0.29
C ALA A 112 -10.50 10.59 -0.82
N ALA A 113 -10.29 10.02 -1.98
CA ALA A 113 -11.19 9.06 -2.60
C ALA A 113 -11.27 7.74 -1.79
N ALA A 114 -10.16 7.27 -1.22
CA ALA A 114 -10.16 6.06 -0.38
C ALA A 114 -11.10 6.18 0.84
N LYS A 115 -11.24 7.38 1.40
CA LYS A 115 -12.18 7.66 2.50
C LYS A 115 -13.66 7.70 2.08
N MET A 116 -13.92 7.77 0.78
CA MET A 116 -15.28 7.80 0.22
C MET A 116 -15.74 6.41 -0.25
N VAL A 117 -14.86 5.42 -0.19
CA VAL A 117 -15.23 4.02 -0.44
C VAL A 117 -15.98 3.50 0.76
N GLU A 118 -17.17 2.98 0.55
CA GLU A 118 -17.99 2.36 1.59
C GLU A 118 -17.77 0.84 1.57
N LEU A 119 -17.49 0.28 2.74
CA LEU A 119 -17.35 -1.16 2.94
C LEU A 119 -18.63 -1.69 3.60
N GLU A 120 -19.26 -2.65 2.96
CA GLU A 120 -20.35 -3.41 3.55
C GLU A 120 -19.77 -4.59 4.32
N ILE A 121 -19.78 -4.49 5.64
CA ILE A 121 -19.19 -5.49 6.54
C ILE A 121 -20.24 -5.91 7.59
N GLU A 122 -20.53 -7.21 7.64
CA GLU A 122 -21.27 -7.84 8.72
C GLU A 122 -20.31 -8.08 9.88
N ALA A 123 -20.43 -7.27 10.95
CA ALA A 123 -19.54 -7.39 12.10
C ALA A 123 -19.73 -8.73 12.82
N LEU A 124 -18.63 -9.36 13.19
CA LEU A 124 -18.56 -10.59 13.96
C LEU A 124 -17.96 -10.32 15.34
N PRO A 125 -18.18 -11.17 16.33
CA PRO A 125 -17.47 -11.10 17.61
C PRO A 125 -15.96 -11.14 17.38
N ALA A 126 -15.22 -10.24 18.05
CA ALA A 126 -13.77 -10.14 17.99
C ALA A 126 -13.13 -11.13 18.97
#